data_9471823b8dc60a28f62d638be1f23d34
#
_entry.id   9471823b8dc60a28f62d638be1f23d34
#
_cell.length_a   1.000
_cell.length_b   1.000
_cell.length_c   1.000
_cell.angle_alpha   90.00
_cell.angle_beta   90.00
_cell.angle_gamma   90.00
#
_symmetry.space_group_name_H-M   'P 1'
#
loop_
_entity.id
_entity.type
_entity.pdbx_description
1 polymer ?
#
loop_
_entity_poly.entity_id
_entity_poly.type
_entity_poly.pdbx_seq_one_letter_code
_entity_poly.pdbx_strand_id
1 'polypeptide(L)'
;MDRQDIQTRRAENQVWNGSGAYDTKPELLVFDGGGDADLYGNTVLGLAGRYYRFDLFRPLLNDFHRSVQEGLYTDVFFLVLEGAVFRRGAQERPILPDLRAAYARTLLRDTPPAEGMTDGALRRAWAQQVLGQPCDKALVPVLADITAPLKPTEAELIRRTEEILYTHFRRARRSATDRQWAAWVGRKRDASGGVRFVRPNGLRALSRGTGGAGGLQKPTLLSFLQGRTPEPILRRYVEDCFGVSLLTPSQLADMERALCTGVHKNCRLHVTDGTPPQRPPSPEAAWDAEQFRRQREKNRAYYQSQLSQNRLTIARLTQKLHNTLLLKQEDDGGLCRAGALCPALAWRAAALDDERVFTRRQPGDPGELTVDILLDGSASQNQQQEKLAAQAYIIVESLTRCHIPVRVTAFCSVSGCTVLRILRDYDHPEQNDRVMDYVSAGWNRDGLALRAMGRLMRQTAGEKRLLLVLSDASPNDDQRIPGGLGGHAYTGKRGVDDTAAEAAALRLHGVTPVCLFSGSDREAPDARRIYGAAMERLPSVGWLADTVTRLIQGQIRKG
;
A
#
# COMPACT_ATOMS: atom_id res chain seq x y z
N MET A 1 -1.33 -12.47 -25.64
CA MET A 1 -2.34 -11.57 -25.03
C MET A 1 -2.27 -11.84 -23.54
N ASP A 2 -1.98 -10.84 -22.74
CA ASP A 2 -1.85 -10.98 -21.30
C ASP A 2 -3.23 -11.28 -20.68
N ARG A 3 -3.26 -12.04 -19.56
CA ARG A 3 -4.51 -12.34 -18.82
C ARG A 3 -5.26 -11.05 -18.49
N GLN A 4 -4.54 -10.00 -18.13
CA GLN A 4 -5.10 -8.68 -17.82
C GLN A 4 -5.82 -8.07 -19.02
N ASP A 5 -5.28 -8.21 -20.24
CA ASP A 5 -5.94 -7.74 -21.46
C ASP A 5 -7.24 -8.51 -21.74
N ILE A 6 -7.25 -9.82 -21.48
CA ILE A 6 -8.42 -10.67 -21.65
C ILE A 6 -9.53 -10.26 -20.68
N GLN A 7 -9.18 -10.06 -19.40
CA GLN A 7 -10.15 -9.67 -18.39
C GLN A 7 -10.67 -8.24 -18.60
N THR A 8 -9.83 -7.34 -19.07
CA THR A 8 -10.24 -5.97 -19.44
C THR A 8 -11.27 -5.99 -20.57
N ARG A 9 -11.02 -6.74 -21.64
CA ARG A 9 -11.99 -6.90 -22.75
C ARG A 9 -13.29 -7.58 -22.30
N ARG A 10 -13.17 -8.55 -21.38
CA ARG A 10 -14.34 -9.20 -20.81
C ARG A 10 -15.19 -8.24 -20.00
N ALA A 11 -14.57 -7.38 -19.17
CA ALA A 11 -15.23 -6.35 -18.41
C ALA A 11 -15.88 -5.29 -19.33
N GLU A 12 -15.19 -4.86 -20.40
CA GLU A 12 -15.76 -3.96 -21.42
C GLU A 12 -17.01 -4.55 -22.06
N ASN A 13 -16.96 -5.84 -22.47
CA ASN A 13 -18.11 -6.54 -23.03
C ASN A 13 -19.30 -6.64 -22.06
N GLN A 14 -19.03 -6.84 -20.76
CA GLN A 14 -20.07 -6.87 -19.72
C GLN A 14 -20.74 -5.49 -19.58
N VAL A 15 -19.98 -4.41 -19.61
CA VAL A 15 -20.51 -3.03 -19.57
C VAL A 15 -21.32 -2.74 -20.83
N TRP A 16 -20.83 -3.07 -22.01
CA TRP A 16 -21.56 -2.91 -23.27
C TRP A 16 -22.89 -3.66 -23.29
N ASN A 17 -22.88 -4.91 -22.83
CA ASN A 17 -24.11 -5.68 -22.68
C ASN A 17 -25.09 -5.02 -21.67
N GLY A 18 -24.56 -4.37 -20.62
CA GLY A 18 -25.34 -3.61 -19.67
C GLY A 18 -25.97 -2.37 -20.29
N SER A 19 -25.19 -1.57 -21.01
CA SER A 19 -25.62 -0.30 -21.61
C SER A 19 -26.46 -0.48 -22.88
N GLY A 20 -26.22 -1.55 -23.64
CA GLY A 20 -26.76 -1.71 -25.00
C GLY A 20 -26.05 -0.84 -26.02
N ALA A 21 -24.91 -0.22 -25.70
CA ALA A 21 -24.10 0.64 -26.56
C ALA A 21 -22.70 0.03 -26.72
N TYR A 22 -22.41 -0.49 -27.89
CA TYR A 22 -21.18 -1.27 -28.20
C TYR A 22 -20.07 -0.43 -28.83
N ASP A 23 -20.36 0.80 -29.16
CA ASP A 23 -19.49 1.78 -29.81
C ASP A 23 -18.83 2.76 -28.81
N THR A 24 -19.28 2.74 -27.57
CA THR A 24 -18.77 3.62 -26.51
C THR A 24 -17.75 2.92 -25.67
N LYS A 25 -16.65 3.59 -25.34
CA LYS A 25 -15.65 3.04 -24.44
C LYS A 25 -16.06 3.24 -22.98
N PRO A 26 -16.16 2.17 -22.17
CA PRO A 26 -16.49 2.29 -20.76
C PRO A 26 -15.50 3.18 -20.01
N GLU A 27 -16.00 4.06 -19.15
CA GLU A 27 -15.17 4.92 -18.31
C GLU A 27 -14.67 4.19 -17.06
N LEU A 28 -15.46 3.23 -16.56
CA LEU A 28 -15.20 2.47 -15.37
C LEU A 28 -15.42 0.99 -15.66
N LEU A 29 -14.57 0.14 -15.09
CA LEU A 29 -14.66 -1.31 -15.16
C LEU A 29 -14.48 -1.90 -13.75
N VAL A 30 -15.22 -2.94 -13.43
CA VAL A 30 -15.16 -3.64 -12.15
C VAL A 30 -14.56 -5.02 -12.32
N PHE A 31 -13.63 -5.36 -11.44
CA PHE A 31 -13.00 -6.67 -11.38
C PHE A 31 -13.14 -7.22 -9.95
N ASP A 32 -13.16 -8.51 -9.77
CA ASP A 32 -13.19 -9.17 -8.46
C ASP A 32 -11.83 -9.13 -7.73
N GLY A 33 -11.79 -9.65 -6.51
CA GLY A 33 -10.57 -9.81 -5.72
C GLY A 33 -9.46 -10.62 -6.41
N GLY A 34 -9.78 -11.40 -7.40
CA GLY A 34 -8.89 -12.19 -8.24
C GLY A 34 -8.38 -11.47 -9.49
N GLY A 35 -8.87 -10.27 -9.79
CA GLY A 35 -8.58 -9.56 -11.03
C GLY A 35 -9.38 -10.06 -12.23
N ASP A 36 -10.38 -10.92 -12.03
CA ASP A 36 -11.30 -11.35 -13.07
C ASP A 36 -12.46 -10.35 -13.20
N ALA A 37 -12.99 -10.19 -14.42
CA ALA A 37 -14.07 -9.23 -14.68
C ALA A 37 -15.33 -9.60 -13.87
N ASP A 38 -15.81 -8.65 -13.03
CA ASP A 38 -17.00 -8.86 -12.22
C ASP A 38 -18.27 -8.62 -13.04
N LEU A 39 -19.07 -9.67 -13.18
CA LEU A 39 -20.26 -9.63 -14.04
C LEU A 39 -21.31 -8.66 -13.52
N TYR A 40 -21.60 -8.70 -12.19
CA TYR A 40 -22.65 -7.85 -11.63
C TYR A 40 -22.24 -6.38 -11.63
N GLY A 41 -21.06 -6.07 -11.13
CA GLY A 41 -20.55 -4.70 -11.07
C GLY A 41 -20.46 -4.04 -12.44
N ASN A 42 -19.96 -4.77 -13.45
CA ASN A 42 -19.90 -4.26 -14.83
C ASN A 42 -21.29 -4.12 -15.46
N THR A 43 -22.23 -5.00 -15.15
CA THR A 43 -23.64 -4.86 -15.59
C THR A 43 -24.27 -3.59 -14.98
N VAL A 44 -24.05 -3.34 -13.69
CA VAL A 44 -24.51 -2.11 -13.01
C VAL A 44 -23.92 -0.87 -13.67
N LEU A 45 -22.61 -0.86 -13.96
CA LEU A 45 -21.98 0.26 -14.65
C LEU A 45 -22.52 0.46 -16.07
N GLY A 46 -22.79 -0.61 -16.80
CA GLY A 46 -23.42 -0.54 -18.11
C GLY A 46 -24.81 0.07 -18.06
N LEU A 47 -25.66 -0.41 -17.14
CA LEU A 47 -26.99 0.15 -16.91
C LEU A 47 -26.91 1.62 -16.43
N ALA A 48 -25.93 1.96 -15.58
CA ALA A 48 -25.70 3.34 -15.17
C ALA A 48 -25.37 4.23 -16.36
N GLY A 49 -24.50 3.78 -17.28
CA GLY A 49 -24.20 4.51 -18.51
C GLY A 49 -25.40 4.67 -19.46
N ARG A 50 -26.39 3.75 -19.38
CA ARG A 50 -27.65 3.85 -20.11
C ARG A 50 -28.64 4.83 -19.48
N TYR A 51 -28.65 4.94 -18.14
CA TYR A 51 -29.63 5.75 -17.42
C TYR A 51 -29.16 7.15 -17.08
N TYR A 52 -27.86 7.35 -16.98
CA TYR A 52 -27.23 8.57 -16.47
C TYR A 52 -26.07 9.03 -17.36
N ARG A 53 -25.83 10.32 -17.38
CA ARG A 53 -24.66 10.94 -18.00
C ARG A 53 -23.46 10.80 -17.09
N PHE A 54 -22.62 9.81 -17.34
CA PHE A 54 -21.49 9.45 -16.49
C PHE A 54 -20.43 10.56 -16.36
N ASP A 55 -20.32 11.43 -17.37
CA ASP A 55 -19.44 12.59 -17.35
C ASP A 55 -19.74 13.58 -16.21
N LEU A 56 -20.99 13.62 -15.73
CA LEU A 56 -21.40 14.47 -14.62
C LEU A 56 -20.89 13.98 -13.25
N PHE A 57 -20.56 12.69 -13.10
CA PHE A 57 -19.98 12.13 -11.87
C PHE A 57 -18.46 12.33 -11.78
N ARG A 58 -17.76 12.63 -12.87
CA ARG A 58 -16.31 12.80 -12.91
C ARG A 58 -15.77 13.82 -11.90
N PRO A 59 -16.38 14.99 -11.70
CA PRO A 59 -15.89 15.95 -10.71
C PRO A 59 -15.87 15.40 -9.30
N LEU A 60 -16.91 14.63 -8.92
CA LEU A 60 -17.00 13.99 -7.60
C LEU A 60 -15.93 12.90 -7.44
N LEU A 61 -15.80 12.01 -8.43
CA LEU A 61 -14.79 10.95 -8.42
C LEU A 61 -13.35 11.53 -8.43
N ASN A 62 -13.12 12.64 -9.13
CA ASN A 62 -11.85 13.35 -9.14
C ASN A 62 -11.51 13.95 -7.77
N ASP A 63 -12.52 14.42 -7.05
CA ASP A 63 -12.34 14.95 -5.71
C ASP A 63 -11.99 13.85 -4.69
N PHE A 64 -12.55 12.63 -4.84
CA PHE A 64 -12.19 11.49 -3.99
C PHE A 64 -10.73 11.06 -4.10
N HIS A 65 -10.12 11.18 -5.26
CA HIS A 65 -8.70 10.86 -5.49
C HIS A 65 -7.71 11.61 -4.61
N ARG A 66 -8.15 12.70 -3.99
CA ARG A 66 -7.31 13.55 -3.15
C ARG A 66 -7.33 13.13 -1.70
N SER A 67 -8.12 12.12 -1.36
CA SER A 67 -8.28 11.64 0.01
C SER A 67 -7.59 10.31 0.22
N VAL A 68 -7.06 10.10 1.41
CA VAL A 68 -6.59 8.77 1.87
C VAL A 68 -7.74 7.77 1.97
N GLN A 69 -8.98 8.27 2.08
CA GLN A 69 -10.22 7.49 2.13
C GLN A 69 -10.88 7.31 0.75
N GLU A 70 -10.12 7.48 -0.34
CA GLU A 70 -10.66 7.35 -1.71
C GLU A 70 -11.47 6.06 -1.91
N GLY A 71 -10.97 4.93 -1.40
CA GLY A 71 -11.64 3.63 -1.50
C GLY A 71 -13.04 3.67 -0.87
N LEU A 72 -13.12 4.14 0.37
CA LEU A 72 -14.38 4.27 1.11
C LEU A 72 -15.37 5.21 0.41
N TYR A 73 -14.91 6.37 -0.03
CA TYR A 73 -15.78 7.36 -0.70
C TYR A 73 -16.30 6.86 -2.05
N THR A 74 -15.47 6.16 -2.78
CA THR A 74 -15.87 5.53 -4.04
C THR A 74 -16.87 4.40 -3.81
N ASP A 75 -16.74 3.63 -2.74
CA ASP A 75 -17.69 2.60 -2.38
C ASP A 75 -19.06 3.17 -2.00
N VAL A 76 -19.08 4.23 -1.20
CA VAL A 76 -20.34 4.93 -0.88
C VAL A 76 -21.02 5.39 -2.17
N PHE A 77 -20.29 6.03 -3.09
CA PHE A 77 -20.85 6.44 -4.38
C PHE A 77 -21.36 5.26 -5.20
N PHE A 78 -20.56 4.16 -5.28
CA PHE A 78 -20.95 2.98 -6.03
C PHE A 78 -22.22 2.33 -5.46
N LEU A 79 -22.36 2.23 -4.14
CA LEU A 79 -23.53 1.66 -3.51
C LEU A 79 -24.77 2.53 -3.69
N VAL A 80 -24.62 3.86 -3.66
CA VAL A 80 -25.72 4.80 -3.99
C VAL A 80 -26.16 4.64 -5.43
N LEU A 81 -25.22 4.58 -6.36
CA LEU A 81 -25.47 4.36 -7.79
C LEU A 81 -26.09 2.98 -8.04
N GLU A 82 -25.55 1.94 -7.42
CA GLU A 82 -26.05 0.56 -7.50
C GLU A 82 -27.52 0.47 -7.09
N GLY A 83 -27.87 1.04 -5.93
CA GLY A 83 -29.24 1.02 -5.45
C GLY A 83 -30.24 1.71 -6.39
N ALA A 84 -29.86 2.80 -7.04
CA ALA A 84 -30.68 3.49 -8.03
C ALA A 84 -30.82 2.68 -9.34
N VAL A 85 -29.71 2.15 -9.84
CA VAL A 85 -29.64 1.35 -11.07
C VAL A 85 -30.36 0.03 -10.92
N PHE A 86 -30.15 -0.67 -9.80
CA PHE A 86 -30.76 -1.99 -9.54
C PHE A 86 -32.28 -1.93 -9.60
N ARG A 87 -32.92 -0.96 -8.94
CA ARG A 87 -34.38 -0.86 -8.91
C ARG A 87 -35.01 -0.65 -10.28
N ARG A 88 -34.34 0.09 -11.15
CA ARG A 88 -34.78 0.29 -12.52
C ARG A 88 -34.42 -0.92 -13.39
N GLY A 89 -33.19 -1.39 -13.27
CA GLY A 89 -32.66 -2.49 -14.07
C GLY A 89 -33.33 -3.83 -13.80
N ALA A 90 -33.78 -4.10 -12.55
CA ALA A 90 -34.49 -5.34 -12.21
C ALA A 90 -35.84 -5.47 -12.93
N GLN A 91 -36.48 -4.34 -13.29
CA GLN A 91 -37.71 -4.35 -14.09
C GLN A 91 -37.43 -4.69 -15.57
N GLU A 92 -36.27 -4.33 -16.08
CA GLU A 92 -35.85 -4.57 -17.48
C GLU A 92 -35.14 -5.92 -17.64
N ARG A 93 -34.49 -6.41 -16.60
CA ARG A 93 -33.65 -7.64 -16.60
C ARG A 93 -33.99 -8.52 -15.40
N PRO A 94 -34.86 -9.53 -15.57
CA PRO A 94 -35.29 -10.42 -14.47
C PRO A 94 -34.16 -11.18 -13.77
N ILE A 95 -33.01 -11.41 -14.44
CA ILE A 95 -31.83 -12.09 -13.87
C ILE A 95 -31.03 -11.20 -12.89
N LEU A 96 -31.24 -9.90 -12.88
CA LEU A 96 -30.42 -8.96 -12.11
C LEU A 96 -30.48 -9.21 -10.59
N PRO A 97 -31.64 -9.56 -9.96
CA PRO A 97 -31.70 -9.96 -8.56
C PRO A 97 -30.82 -11.16 -8.21
N ASP A 98 -30.79 -12.19 -9.08
CA ASP A 98 -29.97 -13.38 -8.87
C ASP A 98 -28.47 -13.06 -8.96
N LEU A 99 -28.06 -12.23 -9.92
CA LEU A 99 -26.69 -11.74 -10.05
C LEU A 99 -26.29 -10.88 -8.83
N ARG A 100 -27.20 -10.04 -8.31
CA ARG A 100 -26.98 -9.25 -7.09
C ARG A 100 -26.73 -10.15 -5.88
N ALA A 101 -27.57 -11.16 -5.71
CA ALA A 101 -27.43 -12.12 -4.62
C ALA A 101 -26.16 -12.95 -4.73
N ALA A 102 -25.79 -13.38 -5.95
CA ALA A 102 -24.53 -14.08 -6.21
C ALA A 102 -23.32 -13.21 -5.88
N TYR A 103 -23.33 -11.95 -6.30
CA TYR A 103 -22.30 -10.96 -5.98
C TYR A 103 -22.18 -10.74 -4.47
N ALA A 104 -23.30 -10.57 -3.76
CA ALA A 104 -23.32 -10.42 -2.30
C ALA A 104 -22.69 -11.63 -1.59
N ARG A 105 -22.97 -12.87 -2.04
CA ARG A 105 -22.33 -14.08 -1.48
C ARG A 105 -20.84 -14.09 -1.72
N THR A 106 -20.38 -13.70 -2.91
CA THR A 106 -18.95 -13.58 -3.25
C THR A 106 -18.27 -12.55 -2.36
N LEU A 107 -18.89 -11.38 -2.16
CA LEU A 107 -18.36 -10.36 -1.25
C LEU A 107 -18.22 -10.88 0.18
N LEU A 108 -19.20 -11.62 0.70
CA LEU A 108 -19.12 -12.17 2.07
C LEU A 108 -18.02 -13.22 2.23
N ARG A 109 -17.79 -14.01 1.18
CA ARG A 109 -16.71 -15.02 1.17
C ARG A 109 -15.33 -14.37 1.10
N ASP A 110 -15.18 -13.37 0.23
CA ASP A 110 -13.90 -12.78 -0.12
C ASP A 110 -13.52 -11.58 0.78
N THR A 111 -14.48 -11.03 1.54
CA THR A 111 -14.26 -9.94 2.48
C THR A 111 -14.33 -10.48 3.91
N PRO A 112 -13.22 -10.56 4.66
CA PRO A 112 -13.24 -11.01 6.05
C PRO A 112 -14.10 -10.09 6.93
N PRO A 113 -14.54 -10.57 8.10
CA PRO A 113 -15.20 -9.72 9.09
C PRO A 113 -14.34 -8.51 9.41
N ALA A 114 -14.88 -7.32 9.24
CA ALA A 114 -14.25 -6.06 9.59
C ALA A 114 -15.18 -5.28 10.50
N GLU A 115 -14.62 -4.64 11.52
CA GLU A 115 -15.36 -3.80 12.46
C GLU A 115 -15.17 -2.32 12.14
N GLY A 116 -16.18 -1.52 12.45
CA GLY A 116 -16.14 -0.07 12.29
C GLY A 116 -16.56 0.40 10.90
N MET A 117 -16.32 1.68 10.62
CA MET A 117 -16.73 2.34 9.36
C MET A 117 -15.62 2.28 8.31
N THR A 118 -15.22 1.09 7.91
CA THR A 118 -14.25 0.86 6.83
C THR A 118 -14.96 0.49 5.52
N ASP A 119 -14.26 0.61 4.41
CA ASP A 119 -14.74 0.17 3.09
C ASP A 119 -15.17 -1.31 3.10
N GLY A 120 -14.35 -2.20 3.63
CA GLY A 120 -14.66 -3.63 3.76
C GLY A 120 -15.89 -3.91 4.63
N ALA A 121 -16.03 -3.22 5.77
CA ALA A 121 -17.18 -3.35 6.66
C ALA A 121 -18.48 -2.87 5.98
N LEU A 122 -18.43 -1.75 5.27
CA LEU A 122 -19.58 -1.19 4.55
C LEU A 122 -20.08 -2.15 3.46
N ARG A 123 -19.18 -2.68 2.65
CA ARG A 123 -19.53 -3.65 1.59
C ARG A 123 -20.10 -4.94 2.17
N ARG A 124 -19.48 -5.43 3.23
CA ARG A 124 -19.96 -6.62 3.93
C ARG A 124 -21.35 -6.41 4.49
N ALA A 125 -21.60 -5.28 5.16
CA ALA A 125 -22.92 -4.94 5.70
C ALA A 125 -23.97 -4.81 4.59
N TRP A 126 -23.62 -4.19 3.45
CA TRP A 126 -24.47 -4.14 2.27
C TRP A 126 -24.80 -5.55 1.74
N ALA A 127 -23.79 -6.42 1.62
CA ALA A 127 -24.00 -7.79 1.16
C ALA A 127 -24.88 -8.60 2.12
N GLN A 128 -24.72 -8.43 3.43
CA GLN A 128 -25.57 -9.02 4.45
C GLN A 128 -27.02 -8.54 4.30
N GLN A 129 -27.22 -7.23 4.12
CA GLN A 129 -28.55 -6.66 3.90
C GLN A 129 -29.23 -7.22 2.64
N VAL A 130 -28.48 -7.34 1.53
CA VAL A 130 -28.99 -7.94 0.27
C VAL A 130 -29.45 -9.38 0.48
N LEU A 131 -28.78 -10.13 1.34
CA LEU A 131 -29.08 -11.55 1.63
C LEU A 131 -30.06 -11.72 2.83
N GLY A 132 -30.58 -10.63 3.39
CA GLY A 132 -31.47 -10.69 4.56
C GLY A 132 -30.78 -11.16 5.85
N GLN A 133 -29.46 -11.03 5.94
CA GLN A 133 -28.67 -11.39 7.11
C GLN A 133 -28.48 -10.19 8.05
N PRO A 134 -28.32 -10.41 9.37
CA PRO A 134 -28.03 -9.32 10.29
C PRO A 134 -26.67 -8.68 9.99
N CYS A 135 -26.61 -7.35 10.03
CA CYS A 135 -25.39 -6.57 9.84
C CYS A 135 -25.05 -5.74 11.08
N ASP A 136 -23.86 -5.14 11.10
CA ASP A 136 -23.41 -4.27 12.18
C ASP A 136 -24.40 -3.10 12.37
N LYS A 137 -24.89 -2.94 13.62
CA LYS A 137 -25.84 -1.89 14.00
C LYS A 137 -25.32 -0.47 13.71
N ALA A 138 -23.99 -0.26 13.75
CA ALA A 138 -23.36 1.01 13.43
C ALA A 138 -23.51 1.40 11.95
N LEU A 139 -23.63 0.41 11.05
CA LEU A 139 -23.74 0.62 9.60
C LEU A 139 -25.17 0.67 9.09
N VAL A 140 -26.16 0.26 9.89
CA VAL A 140 -27.59 0.30 9.50
C VAL A 140 -28.04 1.70 9.07
N PRO A 141 -27.72 2.80 9.79
CA PRO A 141 -28.09 4.14 9.34
C PRO A 141 -27.47 4.53 8.00
N VAL A 142 -26.19 4.16 7.79
CA VAL A 142 -25.48 4.42 6.51
C VAL A 142 -26.18 3.70 5.36
N LEU A 143 -26.51 2.43 5.54
CA LEU A 143 -27.20 1.63 4.53
C LEU A 143 -28.63 2.13 4.24
N ALA A 144 -29.32 2.63 5.25
CA ALA A 144 -30.63 3.27 5.08
C ALA A 144 -30.52 4.53 4.21
N ASP A 145 -29.48 5.34 4.46
CA ASP A 145 -29.23 6.56 3.68
C ASP A 145 -28.72 6.26 2.26
N ILE A 146 -28.11 5.13 2.00
CA ILE A 146 -27.71 4.69 0.65
C ILE A 146 -28.94 4.42 -0.23
N THR A 147 -30.07 4.06 0.35
CA THR A 147 -31.29 3.75 -0.40
C THR A 147 -31.85 5.01 -1.11
N ALA A 148 -31.62 5.16 -2.40
CA ALA A 148 -32.03 6.30 -3.24
C ALA A 148 -33.53 6.26 -3.63
N PRO A 149 -34.17 7.38 -4.07
CA PRO A 149 -35.49 7.38 -4.68
C PRO A 149 -35.57 6.56 -5.98
N LEU A 150 -36.77 6.32 -6.49
CA LEU A 150 -36.98 5.36 -7.60
C LEU A 150 -36.33 5.75 -8.92
N LYS A 151 -36.19 7.05 -9.21
CA LYS A 151 -35.54 7.59 -10.42
C LYS A 151 -34.81 8.89 -10.08
N PRO A 152 -33.68 8.85 -9.36
CA PRO A 152 -32.94 10.06 -9.03
C PRO A 152 -32.26 10.63 -10.26
N THR A 153 -32.07 11.94 -10.27
CA THR A 153 -31.19 12.62 -11.23
C THR A 153 -29.73 12.46 -10.83
N GLU A 154 -28.79 12.74 -11.75
CA GLU A 154 -27.35 12.74 -11.47
C GLU A 154 -27.00 13.69 -10.31
N ALA A 155 -27.62 14.88 -10.30
CA ALA A 155 -27.41 15.87 -9.24
C ALA A 155 -27.88 15.37 -7.86
N GLU A 156 -28.99 14.62 -7.82
CA GLU A 156 -29.48 13.99 -6.59
C GLU A 156 -28.57 12.86 -6.10
N LEU A 157 -28.02 12.04 -7.02
CA LEU A 157 -27.06 11.01 -6.67
C LEU A 157 -25.77 11.61 -6.10
N ILE A 158 -25.26 12.68 -6.72
CA ILE A 158 -24.09 13.41 -6.22
C ILE A 158 -24.38 13.99 -4.83
N ARG A 159 -25.49 14.74 -4.69
CA ARG A 159 -25.89 15.35 -3.41
C ARG A 159 -26.04 14.31 -2.30
N ARG A 160 -26.70 13.20 -2.60
CA ARG A 160 -26.89 12.13 -1.63
C ARG A 160 -25.58 11.48 -1.19
N THR A 161 -24.68 11.22 -2.14
CA THR A 161 -23.34 10.72 -1.82
C THR A 161 -22.59 11.70 -0.90
N GLU A 162 -22.61 13.01 -1.22
CA GLU A 162 -21.97 14.04 -0.39
C GLU A 162 -22.62 14.15 0.99
N GLU A 163 -23.94 14.01 1.11
CA GLU A 163 -24.66 14.01 2.39
C GLU A 163 -24.29 12.83 3.27
N ILE A 164 -24.24 11.62 2.70
CA ILE A 164 -23.80 10.42 3.42
C ILE A 164 -22.37 10.59 3.92
N LEU A 165 -21.47 11.05 3.04
CA LEU A 165 -20.07 11.28 3.39
C LEU A 165 -19.89 12.35 4.48
N TYR A 166 -20.71 13.40 4.44
CA TYR A 166 -20.71 14.44 5.47
C TYR A 166 -21.24 13.92 6.82
N THR A 167 -22.38 13.24 6.80
CA THR A 167 -23.09 12.82 8.01
C THR A 167 -22.39 11.70 8.75
N HIS A 168 -21.96 10.67 8.03
CA HIS A 168 -21.43 9.44 8.62
C HIS A 168 -19.90 9.38 8.64
N PHE A 169 -19.22 10.05 7.69
CA PHE A 169 -17.76 9.99 7.53
C PHE A 169 -17.09 11.35 7.75
N ARG A 170 -17.84 12.34 8.24
CA ARG A 170 -17.37 13.69 8.59
C ARG A 170 -16.61 14.41 7.47
N ARG A 171 -16.82 14.00 6.22
CA ARG A 171 -16.19 14.65 5.09
C ARG A 171 -16.74 16.06 4.92
N ALA A 172 -15.85 17.06 4.80
CA ALA A 172 -16.26 18.44 4.62
C ALA A 172 -17.10 18.62 3.35
N ARG A 173 -18.18 19.40 3.43
CA ARG A 173 -18.97 19.79 2.25
C ARG A 173 -18.16 20.71 1.38
N ARG A 174 -18.06 20.39 0.10
CA ARG A 174 -17.38 21.24 -0.88
C ARG A 174 -18.30 22.36 -1.36
N SER A 175 -17.75 23.58 -1.51
CA SER A 175 -18.48 24.69 -2.07
C SER A 175 -18.75 24.49 -3.58
N ALA A 176 -19.70 25.23 -4.14
CA ALA A 176 -19.96 25.19 -5.59
C ALA A 176 -18.72 25.58 -6.41
N THR A 177 -17.93 26.52 -5.89
CA THR A 177 -16.65 26.98 -6.49
C THR A 177 -15.59 25.88 -6.47
N ASP A 178 -15.47 25.14 -5.37
CA ASP A 178 -14.54 24.01 -5.24
C ASP A 178 -14.91 22.89 -6.22
N ARG A 179 -16.21 22.62 -6.39
CA ARG A 179 -16.73 21.66 -7.37
C ARG A 179 -16.47 22.07 -8.81
N GLN A 180 -16.67 23.34 -9.14
CA GLN A 180 -16.37 23.87 -10.48
C GLN A 180 -14.88 23.80 -10.78
N TRP A 181 -14.04 24.10 -9.78
CA TRP A 181 -12.59 23.99 -9.91
C TRP A 181 -12.14 22.52 -10.04
N ALA A 182 -12.71 21.60 -9.25
CA ALA A 182 -12.46 20.17 -9.38
C ALA A 182 -12.92 19.61 -10.74
N ALA A 183 -14.06 20.09 -11.26
CA ALA A 183 -14.55 19.76 -12.59
C ALA A 183 -13.63 20.29 -13.70
N TRP A 184 -13.07 21.49 -13.53
CA TRP A 184 -12.14 22.08 -14.49
C TRP A 184 -10.79 21.34 -14.49
N VAL A 185 -10.24 21.00 -13.34
CA VAL A 185 -9.04 20.18 -13.19
C VAL A 185 -9.27 18.77 -13.72
N GLY A 186 -10.45 18.20 -13.47
CA GLY A 186 -10.86 16.89 -13.98
C GLY A 186 -10.91 16.85 -15.51
N ARG A 187 -11.51 17.86 -16.16
CA ARG A 187 -11.56 17.94 -17.64
C ARG A 187 -10.18 17.95 -18.29
N LYS A 188 -9.20 18.61 -17.67
CA LYS A 188 -7.81 18.60 -18.18
C LYS A 188 -7.08 17.27 -17.96
N ARG A 189 -7.39 16.55 -16.91
CA ARG A 189 -6.89 15.19 -16.67
C ARG A 189 -7.49 14.16 -17.62
N ASP A 190 -8.77 14.33 -17.94
CA ASP A 190 -9.51 13.43 -18.83
C ASP A 190 -9.06 13.49 -20.28
N ALA A 191 -8.63 14.66 -20.75
CA ALA A 191 -8.01 14.82 -22.07
C ALA A 191 -6.70 14.04 -22.23
N SER A 192 -6.06 13.63 -21.13
CA SER A 192 -4.82 12.85 -21.12
C SER A 192 -5.00 11.33 -21.05
N GLY A 193 -6.23 10.80 -21.09
CA GLY A 193 -6.53 9.37 -21.27
C GLY A 193 -6.03 8.45 -20.15
N GLY A 194 -6.13 8.85 -18.87
CA GLY A 194 -5.60 8.09 -17.75
C GLY A 194 -6.50 6.95 -17.25
N VAL A 195 -5.92 5.79 -17.03
CA VAL A 195 -6.56 4.68 -16.32
C VAL A 195 -6.56 4.97 -14.82
N ARG A 196 -7.72 4.91 -14.19
CA ARG A 196 -7.90 4.98 -12.75
C ARG A 196 -8.04 3.56 -12.19
N PHE A 197 -7.21 3.23 -11.21
CA PHE A 197 -7.37 2.00 -10.44
C PHE A 197 -7.92 2.37 -9.08
N VAL A 198 -9.12 1.90 -8.77
CA VAL A 198 -9.66 1.90 -7.41
C VAL A 198 -9.36 0.54 -6.81
N ARG A 199 -8.70 0.51 -5.68
CA ARG A 199 -8.40 -0.75 -5.00
C ARG A 199 -9.60 -1.26 -4.27
N PRO A 200 -9.75 -2.54 -4.32
CA PRO A 200 -10.74 -3.25 -3.57
C PRO A 200 -10.13 -4.20 -2.57
N ASN A 201 -10.76 -4.29 -1.49
CA ASN A 201 -11.06 -5.60 -0.96
C ASN A 201 -12.48 -5.93 -1.42
N GLY A 202 -12.58 -6.67 -2.55
CA GLY A 202 -13.88 -7.08 -3.10
C GLY A 202 -14.27 -6.44 -4.44
N LEU A 203 -13.90 -5.18 -4.68
CA LEU A 203 -14.03 -4.49 -5.95
C LEU A 203 -12.62 -4.12 -6.44
N ARG A 204 -11.89 -5.03 -7.07
CA ARG A 204 -10.60 -4.69 -7.68
C ARG A 204 -10.83 -3.87 -8.93
N ALA A 205 -10.35 -2.64 -8.85
CA ALA A 205 -10.15 -1.73 -9.96
C ALA A 205 -11.42 -1.29 -10.72
N LEU A 206 -11.95 -0.17 -10.32
CA LEU A 206 -12.58 0.73 -11.28
C LEU A 206 -11.49 1.24 -12.22
N SER A 207 -11.28 0.57 -13.35
CA SER A 207 -10.32 0.98 -14.37
C SER A 207 -11.04 1.85 -15.39
N ARG A 208 -10.53 3.04 -15.62
CA ARG A 208 -11.02 3.91 -16.69
C ARG A 208 -10.46 3.44 -18.02
N GLY A 209 -11.33 3.08 -18.96
CA GLY A 209 -10.94 2.74 -20.33
C GLY A 209 -10.14 3.88 -20.97
N THR A 210 -9.05 3.55 -21.65
CA THR A 210 -8.27 4.54 -22.44
C THR A 210 -9.13 5.07 -23.56
N GLY A 211 -9.61 6.31 -23.45
CA GLY A 211 -10.37 6.97 -24.50
C GLY A 211 -9.58 7.07 -25.82
N GLY A 212 -10.26 6.76 -26.90
CA GLY A 212 -9.70 6.84 -28.24
C GLY A 212 -9.24 8.25 -28.63
N ALA A 213 -8.27 8.27 -29.50
CA ALA A 213 -7.72 9.48 -30.08
C ALA A 213 -8.79 10.30 -30.79
N GLY A 214 -9.03 11.50 -30.30
CA GLY A 214 -9.80 12.55 -30.97
C GLY A 214 -9.16 13.88 -30.69
N GLY A 215 -8.49 14.48 -31.69
CA GLY A 215 -8.08 15.88 -31.71
C GLY A 215 -6.69 16.18 -31.17
N LEU A 216 -5.74 16.27 -32.09
CA LEU A 216 -4.43 16.88 -31.92
C LEU A 216 -4.54 18.36 -31.49
N GLN A 217 -4.39 18.61 -30.19
CA GLN A 217 -3.93 19.92 -29.73
C GLN A 217 -2.69 19.68 -28.84
N LYS A 218 -1.56 20.27 -29.28
CA LYS A 218 -0.31 20.25 -28.51
C LYS A 218 -0.54 20.86 -27.12
N PRO A 219 -0.23 20.15 -26.02
CA PRO A 219 -0.40 20.72 -24.69
C PRO A 219 0.61 21.86 -24.51
N THR A 220 0.13 23.05 -24.24
CA THR A 220 0.95 24.18 -23.80
C THR A 220 1.52 23.89 -22.41
N LEU A 221 2.74 24.40 -22.13
CA LEU A 221 3.46 24.25 -20.86
C LEU A 221 2.58 24.59 -19.64
N LEU A 222 1.66 25.53 -19.80
CA LEU A 222 0.67 25.96 -18.80
C LEU A 222 -0.38 24.89 -18.47
N SER A 223 -0.75 24.02 -19.44
CA SER A 223 -1.71 22.93 -19.21
C SER A 223 -1.12 21.77 -18.40
N PHE A 224 0.20 21.62 -18.45
CA PHE A 224 0.94 20.64 -17.64
C PHE A 224 1.00 21.06 -16.17
N LEU A 225 1.12 22.36 -15.90
CA LEU A 225 1.16 22.93 -14.54
C LEU A 225 -0.21 22.94 -13.83
N GLN A 226 -1.29 22.97 -14.58
CA GLN A 226 -2.66 23.18 -14.05
C GLN A 226 -3.43 21.88 -13.74
N GLY A 227 -2.88 20.71 -14.07
CA GLY A 227 -3.48 19.39 -13.75
C GLY A 227 -3.07 18.82 -12.38
N ARG A 228 -2.18 19.50 -11.65
CA ARG A 228 -1.69 19.06 -10.32
C ARG A 228 -2.45 19.79 -9.22
N THR A 229 -2.73 19.07 -8.13
CA THR A 229 -3.06 19.73 -6.87
C THR A 229 -1.94 20.73 -6.57
N PRO A 230 -2.22 22.02 -6.30
CA PRO A 230 -1.18 22.97 -5.94
C PRO A 230 -0.30 22.40 -4.84
N GLU A 231 0.99 22.43 -5.05
CA GLU A 231 1.97 21.82 -4.13
C GLU A 231 1.75 22.20 -2.65
N PRO A 232 1.46 23.46 -2.30
CA PRO A 232 1.20 23.82 -0.91
C PRO A 232 -0.03 23.14 -0.31
N ILE A 233 -1.07 22.92 -1.11
CA ILE A 233 -2.30 22.23 -0.65
C ILE A 233 -2.03 20.75 -0.44
N LEU A 234 -1.28 20.11 -1.33
CA LEU A 234 -0.91 18.71 -1.18
C LEU A 234 -0.01 18.50 0.05
N ARG A 235 1.02 19.35 0.23
CA ARG A 235 1.91 19.26 1.40
C ARG A 235 1.14 19.43 2.69
N ARG A 236 0.30 20.45 2.76
CA ARG A 236 -0.53 20.67 3.95
C ARG A 236 -1.43 19.47 4.23
N TYR A 237 -2.10 18.92 3.23
CA TYR A 237 -2.93 17.73 3.39
C TYR A 237 -2.13 16.52 3.91
N VAL A 238 -0.94 16.29 3.36
CA VAL A 238 -0.05 15.21 3.80
C VAL A 238 0.43 15.42 5.23
N GLU A 239 0.79 16.66 5.60
CA GLU A 239 1.16 17.03 6.98
C GLU A 239 -0.01 16.86 7.95
N ASP A 240 -1.21 17.24 7.55
CA ASP A 240 -2.43 17.11 8.36
C ASP A 240 -2.76 15.63 8.64
N CYS A 241 -2.49 14.72 7.69
CA CYS A 241 -2.76 13.28 7.81
C CYS A 241 -1.63 12.51 8.50
N PHE A 242 -0.38 12.81 8.18
CA PHE A 242 0.77 11.98 8.54
C PHE A 242 1.78 12.66 9.47
N GLY A 243 1.57 13.94 9.78
CA GLY A 243 2.49 14.71 10.61
C GLY A 243 3.48 15.55 9.81
N VAL A 244 4.18 16.43 10.50
CA VAL A 244 5.12 17.40 9.91
C VAL A 244 6.35 16.67 9.33
N SER A 245 6.96 17.26 8.30
CA SER A 245 8.19 16.72 7.72
C SER A 245 9.36 16.82 8.70
N LEU A 246 10.13 15.74 8.83
CA LEU A 246 11.42 15.71 9.55
C LEU A 246 12.52 16.48 8.81
N LEU A 247 12.36 16.68 7.50
CA LEU A 247 13.32 17.39 6.67
C LEU A 247 12.90 18.85 6.53
N THR A 248 13.88 19.75 6.54
CA THR A 248 13.64 21.14 6.17
C THR A 248 13.18 21.25 4.71
N PRO A 249 12.48 22.33 4.34
CA PRO A 249 12.04 22.51 2.94
C PRO A 249 13.18 22.43 1.91
N SER A 250 14.39 22.92 2.25
CA SER A 250 15.56 22.82 1.39
C SER A 250 16.07 21.38 1.22
N GLN A 251 16.21 20.65 2.34
CA GLN A 251 16.61 19.24 2.33
C GLN A 251 15.61 18.37 1.55
N LEU A 252 14.33 18.62 1.74
CA LEU A 252 13.28 17.91 1.02
C LEU A 252 13.31 18.20 -0.49
N ALA A 253 13.51 19.47 -0.87
CA ALA A 253 13.64 19.86 -2.28
C ALA A 253 14.89 19.24 -2.93
N ASP A 254 16.02 19.15 -2.21
CA ASP A 254 17.24 18.50 -2.68
C ASP A 254 17.03 16.98 -2.84
N MET A 255 16.35 16.35 -1.89
CA MET A 255 16.00 14.93 -1.96
C MET A 255 15.05 14.65 -3.14
N GLU A 256 14.02 15.45 -3.34
CA GLU A 256 13.10 15.33 -4.49
C GLU A 256 13.83 15.53 -5.83
N ARG A 257 14.70 16.54 -5.93
CA ARG A 257 15.50 16.79 -7.14
C ARG A 257 16.38 15.59 -7.50
N ALA A 258 16.96 14.93 -6.49
CA ALA A 258 17.82 13.78 -6.69
C ALA A 258 17.04 12.50 -7.00
N LEU A 259 15.89 12.29 -6.38
CA LEU A 259 15.19 11.00 -6.40
C LEU A 259 13.96 10.98 -7.32
N CYS A 260 13.23 12.11 -7.45
CA CYS A 260 12.04 12.19 -8.28
C CYS A 260 12.40 12.43 -9.76
N THR A 261 13.15 11.50 -10.35
CA THR A 261 13.65 11.55 -11.74
C THR A 261 13.14 10.37 -12.56
N GLY A 262 13.24 10.44 -13.88
CA GLY A 262 12.83 9.35 -14.78
C GLY A 262 11.36 8.96 -14.59
N VAL A 263 11.10 7.72 -14.22
CA VAL A 263 9.76 7.16 -13.94
C VAL A 263 9.04 7.92 -12.82
N HIS A 264 9.78 8.53 -11.90
CA HIS A 264 9.25 9.26 -10.74
C HIS A 264 9.24 10.79 -10.90
N LYS A 265 9.54 11.34 -12.08
CA LYS A 265 9.74 12.79 -12.33
C LYS A 265 8.62 13.70 -11.81
N ASN A 266 7.40 13.18 -11.69
CA ASN A 266 6.24 13.96 -11.26
C ASN A 266 5.79 13.66 -9.84
N CYS A 267 6.56 12.85 -9.11
CA CYS A 267 6.29 12.50 -7.72
C CYS A 267 6.86 13.53 -6.77
N ARG A 268 6.41 13.45 -5.52
CA ARG A 268 6.90 14.18 -4.35
C ARG A 268 7.28 13.21 -3.26
N LEU A 269 8.03 13.70 -2.29
CA LEU A 269 8.41 12.95 -1.09
C LEU A 269 7.94 13.69 0.16
N HIS A 270 7.64 12.92 1.19
CA HIS A 270 7.40 13.41 2.53
C HIS A 270 7.99 12.43 3.53
N VAL A 271 8.86 12.90 4.41
CA VAL A 271 9.52 12.07 5.43
C VAL A 271 9.08 12.59 6.79
N THR A 272 8.45 11.74 7.60
CA THR A 272 7.84 12.13 8.88
C THR A 272 8.06 11.04 9.93
N ASP A 273 7.91 11.39 11.19
CA ASP A 273 7.85 10.42 12.30
C ASP A 273 6.44 9.83 12.50
N GLY A 274 5.47 10.28 11.72
CA GLY A 274 4.09 9.81 11.80
C GLY A 274 3.29 10.36 12.99
N THR A 275 3.79 11.41 13.66
CA THR A 275 3.08 12.06 14.76
C THR A 275 2.07 13.06 14.21
N PRO A 276 0.75 12.78 14.31
CA PRO A 276 -0.26 13.70 13.79
C PRO A 276 -0.32 14.98 14.62
N PRO A 277 -0.77 16.11 14.05
CA PRO A 277 -0.91 17.35 14.77
C PRO A 277 -1.88 17.18 15.95
N GLN A 278 -1.55 17.78 17.11
CA GLN A 278 -2.37 17.68 18.34
C GLN A 278 -3.80 18.19 18.15
N ARG A 279 -4.00 19.15 17.25
CA ARG A 279 -5.32 19.66 16.86
C ARG A 279 -5.47 19.52 15.35
N PRO A 280 -6.26 18.56 14.89
CA PRO A 280 -6.52 18.41 13.47
C PRO A 280 -7.13 19.69 12.90
N PRO A 281 -6.63 20.20 11.76
CA PRO A 281 -7.07 21.49 11.21
C PRO A 281 -8.45 21.44 10.54
N SER A 282 -8.96 20.23 10.26
CA SER A 282 -10.26 20.03 9.62
C SER A 282 -11.01 18.83 10.23
N PRO A 283 -12.34 18.78 10.09
CA PRO A 283 -13.12 17.61 10.50
C PRO A 283 -12.70 16.32 9.78
N GLU A 284 -12.23 16.40 8.53
CA GLU A 284 -11.71 15.28 7.74
C GLU A 284 -10.40 14.77 8.32
N ALA A 285 -9.45 15.65 8.62
CA ALA A 285 -8.20 15.27 9.27
C ALA A 285 -8.43 14.69 10.68
N ALA A 286 -9.43 15.19 11.42
CA ALA A 286 -9.82 14.63 12.71
C ALA A 286 -10.40 13.23 12.58
N TRP A 287 -11.17 12.97 11.52
CA TRP A 287 -11.68 11.64 11.21
C TRP A 287 -10.55 10.67 10.86
N ASP A 288 -9.63 11.06 9.97
CA ASP A 288 -8.49 10.22 9.58
C ASP A 288 -7.61 9.89 10.77
N ALA A 289 -7.31 10.88 11.62
CA ALA A 289 -6.56 10.69 12.86
C ALA A 289 -7.25 9.70 13.81
N GLU A 290 -8.58 9.77 13.92
CA GLU A 290 -9.36 8.82 14.74
C GLU A 290 -9.35 7.40 14.15
N GLN A 291 -9.45 7.24 12.82
CA GLN A 291 -9.32 5.92 12.18
C GLN A 291 -7.92 5.33 12.41
N PHE A 292 -6.87 6.14 12.29
CA PHE A 292 -5.51 5.71 12.56
C PHE A 292 -5.33 5.31 14.03
N ARG A 293 -5.91 6.06 14.97
CA ARG A 293 -5.89 5.72 16.40
C ARG A 293 -6.55 4.37 16.66
N ARG A 294 -7.75 4.14 16.11
CA ARG A 294 -8.47 2.86 16.24
C ARG A 294 -7.69 1.70 15.65
N GLN A 295 -7.02 1.90 14.52
CA GLN A 295 -6.19 0.85 13.92
C GLN A 295 -4.99 0.51 14.82
N ARG A 296 -4.33 1.50 15.43
CA ARG A 296 -3.26 1.29 16.41
C ARG A 296 -3.72 0.45 17.60
N GLU A 297 -4.93 0.72 18.11
CA GLU A 297 -5.53 -0.05 19.19
C GLU A 297 -5.78 -1.50 18.76
N LYS A 298 -6.28 -1.72 17.55
CA LYS A 298 -6.45 -3.07 16.99
C LYS A 298 -5.12 -3.82 16.83
N ASN A 299 -4.08 -3.15 16.36
CA ASN A 299 -2.75 -3.75 16.24
C ASN A 299 -2.24 -4.24 17.60
N ARG A 300 -2.36 -3.40 18.65
CA ARG A 300 -1.97 -3.77 20.02
C ARG A 300 -2.84 -4.90 20.58
N ALA A 301 -4.14 -4.83 20.40
CA ALA A 301 -5.07 -5.87 20.85
C ALA A 301 -4.76 -7.22 20.16
N TYR A 302 -4.51 -7.23 18.86
CA TYR A 302 -4.13 -8.42 18.12
C TYR A 302 -2.81 -9.01 18.65
N TYR A 303 -1.78 -8.19 18.85
CA TYR A 303 -0.52 -8.65 19.42
C TYR A 303 -0.70 -9.25 20.82
N GLN A 304 -1.50 -8.61 21.67
CA GLN A 304 -1.80 -9.07 23.03
C GLN A 304 -2.59 -10.38 23.04
N SER A 305 -3.52 -10.57 22.10
CA SER A 305 -4.30 -11.83 22.00
C SER A 305 -3.44 -13.05 21.72
N GLN A 306 -2.22 -12.86 21.18
CA GLN A 306 -1.27 -13.93 20.87
C GLN A 306 0.04 -13.79 21.64
N LEU A 307 0.01 -13.14 22.80
CA LEU A 307 1.21 -12.72 23.55
C LEU A 307 2.19 -13.87 23.85
N SER A 308 1.69 -15.03 24.28
CA SER A 308 2.53 -16.20 24.61
C SER A 308 3.28 -16.72 23.38
N GLN A 309 2.56 -16.84 22.24
CA GLN A 309 3.14 -17.28 20.98
C GLN A 309 4.16 -16.25 20.45
N ASN A 310 3.84 -14.96 20.54
CA ASN A 310 4.71 -13.88 20.10
C ASN A 310 6.01 -13.84 20.93
N ARG A 311 5.92 -13.96 22.28
CA ARG A 311 7.09 -14.03 23.17
C ARG A 311 7.98 -15.24 22.86
N LEU A 312 7.38 -16.40 22.61
CA LEU A 312 8.13 -17.59 22.21
C LEU A 312 8.84 -17.38 20.85
N THR A 313 8.16 -16.75 19.89
CA THR A 313 8.73 -16.44 18.57
C THR A 313 9.90 -15.46 18.70
N ILE A 314 9.76 -14.40 19.52
CA ILE A 314 10.85 -13.46 19.83
C ILE A 314 12.05 -14.21 20.44
N ALA A 315 11.83 -15.04 21.45
CA ALA A 315 12.91 -15.79 22.09
C ALA A 315 13.65 -16.71 21.09
N ARG A 316 12.90 -17.44 20.25
CA ARG A 316 13.47 -18.31 19.20
C ARG A 316 14.25 -17.51 18.15
N LEU A 317 13.72 -16.39 17.69
CA LEU A 317 14.39 -15.56 16.69
C LEU A 317 15.66 -14.95 17.27
N THR A 318 15.60 -14.40 18.50
CA THR A 318 16.76 -13.85 19.22
C THR A 318 17.85 -14.91 19.36
N GLN A 319 17.52 -16.13 19.82
CA GLN A 319 18.48 -17.22 19.96
C GLN A 319 19.14 -17.60 18.64
N LYS A 320 18.35 -17.69 17.55
CA LYS A 320 18.87 -18.03 16.21
C LYS A 320 19.78 -16.95 15.65
N LEU A 321 19.40 -15.67 15.82
CA LEU A 321 20.21 -14.53 15.41
C LEU A 321 21.53 -14.50 16.19
N HIS A 322 21.46 -14.67 17.51
CA HIS A 322 22.66 -14.72 18.37
C HIS A 322 23.61 -15.84 17.94
N ASN A 323 23.10 -17.05 17.72
CA ASN A 323 23.93 -18.17 17.23
C ASN A 323 24.56 -17.87 15.86
N THR A 324 23.84 -17.19 14.96
CA THR A 324 24.34 -16.80 13.64
C THR A 324 25.50 -15.81 13.74
N LEU A 325 25.38 -14.82 14.63
CA LEU A 325 26.42 -13.83 14.89
C LEU A 325 27.66 -14.46 15.54
N LEU A 326 27.46 -15.40 16.49
CA LEU A 326 28.55 -16.13 17.12
C LEU A 326 29.35 -16.96 16.10
N LEU A 327 28.66 -17.71 15.23
CA LEU A 327 29.32 -18.52 14.20
C LEU A 327 30.17 -17.65 13.26
N LYS A 328 29.71 -16.43 12.92
CA LYS A 328 30.52 -15.50 12.12
C LYS A 328 31.77 -15.02 12.86
N GLN A 329 31.66 -14.73 14.14
CA GLN A 329 32.81 -14.34 14.96
C GLN A 329 33.88 -15.43 15.03
N GLU A 330 33.48 -16.71 14.94
CA GLU A 330 34.42 -17.84 14.88
C GLU A 330 35.09 -17.96 13.51
N ASP A 331 34.38 -17.65 12.41
CA ASP A 331 34.94 -17.71 11.05
C ASP A 331 35.90 -16.53 10.74
N ASP A 332 35.67 -15.34 11.32
CA ASP A 332 36.52 -14.15 11.12
C ASP A 332 37.77 -14.14 12.06
N GLY A 333 37.83 -15.05 12.98
CA GLY A 333 38.95 -15.22 13.90
C GLY A 333 40.17 -15.86 13.22
N GLY A 334 41.02 -15.04 12.55
CA GLY A 334 42.30 -15.50 12.03
C GLY A 334 43.13 -16.21 13.10
N LEU A 335 43.89 -17.24 12.70
CA LEU A 335 44.82 -17.93 13.58
C LEU A 335 45.85 -16.95 14.15
N CYS A 336 45.92 -16.85 15.46
CA CYS A 336 46.80 -15.94 16.20
C CYS A 336 47.75 -16.72 17.11
N ARG A 337 48.75 -16.02 17.69
CA ARG A 337 49.71 -16.58 18.65
C ARG A 337 49.19 -16.57 20.09
N ALA A 338 48.06 -15.97 20.35
CA ALA A 338 47.45 -15.90 21.71
C ALA A 338 45.94 -15.82 21.61
N GLY A 339 45.21 -16.52 22.51
CA GLY A 339 43.75 -16.57 22.55
C GLY A 339 43.24 -17.93 23.04
N ALA A 340 42.07 -18.35 22.52
CA ALA A 340 41.55 -19.71 22.79
C ALA A 340 42.29 -20.72 21.88
N LEU A 341 42.87 -21.74 22.46
CA LEU A 341 43.57 -22.80 21.73
C LEU A 341 42.57 -23.50 20.78
N CYS A 342 42.96 -23.69 19.52
CA CYS A 342 42.24 -24.55 18.57
C CYS A 342 42.81 -25.97 18.63
N PRO A 343 42.13 -26.94 19.31
CA PRO A 343 42.72 -28.27 19.53
C PRO A 343 43.07 -29.01 18.24
N ALA A 344 42.27 -28.80 17.17
CA ALA A 344 42.47 -29.42 15.86
C ALA A 344 43.76 -28.94 15.16
N LEU A 345 44.30 -27.79 15.55
CA LEU A 345 45.48 -27.19 14.97
C LEU A 345 46.68 -27.16 15.92
N ALA A 346 46.53 -27.61 17.17
CA ALA A 346 47.59 -27.61 18.18
C ALA A 346 48.85 -28.37 17.74
N TRP A 347 48.68 -29.41 16.93
CA TRP A 347 49.80 -30.18 16.36
C TRP A 347 50.75 -29.33 15.48
N ARG A 348 50.28 -28.23 14.90
CA ARG A 348 51.07 -27.36 14.06
C ARG A 348 52.16 -26.64 14.87
N ALA A 349 51.88 -26.30 16.12
CA ALA A 349 52.88 -25.68 16.96
C ALA A 349 54.05 -26.64 17.24
N ALA A 350 53.74 -27.95 17.42
CA ALA A 350 54.75 -28.96 17.73
C ALA A 350 55.49 -29.51 16.49
N ALA A 351 54.79 -29.62 15.35
CA ALA A 351 55.32 -30.27 14.15
C ALA A 351 55.84 -29.27 13.08
N LEU A 352 55.34 -28.03 13.06
CA LEU A 352 55.67 -27.02 12.04
C LEU A 352 56.25 -25.75 12.62
N ASP A 353 56.44 -25.66 13.93
CA ASP A 353 56.88 -24.45 14.64
C ASP A 353 56.03 -23.23 14.37
N ASP A 354 54.71 -23.49 14.07
CA ASP A 354 53.73 -22.44 13.77
C ASP A 354 52.87 -22.17 15.02
N GLU A 355 53.26 -21.15 15.77
CA GLU A 355 52.60 -20.74 17.00
C GLU A 355 51.18 -20.18 16.79
N ARG A 356 50.69 -19.98 15.53
CA ARG A 356 49.35 -19.49 15.19
C ARG A 356 48.33 -20.62 15.27
N VAL A 357 48.14 -21.13 16.46
CA VAL A 357 47.21 -22.22 16.81
C VAL A 357 46.09 -21.76 17.73
N PHE A 358 46.05 -20.47 18.02
CA PHE A 358 45.02 -19.86 18.84
C PHE A 358 44.04 -19.06 17.96
N THR A 359 42.77 -19.09 18.31
CA THR A 359 41.76 -18.16 17.78
C THR A 359 41.56 -17.03 18.78
N ARG A 360 41.68 -15.80 18.33
CA ARG A 360 41.37 -14.62 19.11
C ARG A 360 39.89 -14.26 18.85
N ARG A 361 39.05 -14.46 19.86
CA ARG A 361 37.73 -13.82 19.83
C ARG A 361 37.94 -12.32 19.92
N GLN A 362 37.98 -11.64 18.80
CA GLN A 362 37.67 -10.23 18.81
C GLN A 362 36.16 -10.16 19.02
N PRO A 363 35.64 -9.45 20.04
CA PRO A 363 34.24 -9.12 20.07
C PRO A 363 33.99 -8.33 18.79
N GLY A 364 33.40 -8.99 17.81
CA GLY A 364 33.00 -8.33 16.55
C GLY A 364 32.14 -7.16 16.93
N ASP A 365 32.49 -5.99 16.46
CA ASP A 365 31.70 -4.80 16.69
C ASP A 365 30.31 -5.06 16.08
N PRO A 366 29.21 -5.09 16.88
CA PRO A 366 27.87 -5.24 16.35
C PRO A 366 27.49 -4.16 15.34
N GLY A 367 28.33 -3.13 15.17
CA GLY A 367 28.18 -2.03 14.21
C GLY A 367 28.31 -2.39 12.73
N GLU A 368 28.73 -3.61 12.35
CA GLU A 368 28.85 -3.99 10.94
C GLU A 368 27.49 -4.19 10.22
N LEU A 369 26.48 -4.67 10.90
CA LEU A 369 25.15 -4.93 10.31
C LEU A 369 24.13 -3.92 10.78
N THR A 370 23.55 -3.17 9.85
CA THR A 370 22.36 -2.35 10.10
C THR A 370 21.15 -2.92 9.34
N VAL A 371 19.99 -2.90 9.97
CA VAL A 371 18.76 -3.42 9.39
C VAL A 371 17.72 -2.31 9.28
N ASP A 372 17.23 -2.09 8.09
CA ASP A 372 16.05 -1.28 7.84
C ASP A 372 14.86 -2.19 7.53
N ILE A 373 13.73 -1.93 8.14
CA ILE A 373 12.47 -2.61 7.86
C ILE A 373 11.55 -1.62 7.15
N LEU A 374 11.15 -1.98 5.94
CA LEU A 374 10.23 -1.19 5.13
C LEU A 374 8.86 -1.88 5.07
N LEU A 375 7.86 -1.26 5.65
CA LEU A 375 6.49 -1.76 5.69
C LEU A 375 5.66 -1.13 4.58
N ASP A 376 5.08 -1.95 3.75
CA ASP A 376 4.09 -1.49 2.76
C ASP A 376 2.82 -1.03 3.49
N GLY A 377 2.60 0.28 3.50
CA GLY A 377 1.45 0.94 4.10
C GLY A 377 0.34 1.23 3.08
N SER A 378 0.29 0.54 1.97
CA SER A 378 -0.77 0.73 0.98
C SER A 378 -2.09 0.08 1.39
N ALA A 379 -3.19 0.54 0.80
CA ALA A 379 -4.53 0.04 1.11
C ALA A 379 -4.73 -1.47 0.83
N SER A 380 -3.87 -2.12 0.04
CA SER A 380 -3.91 -3.60 -0.11
C SER A 380 -3.65 -4.34 1.19
N GLN A 381 -2.96 -3.70 2.14
CA GLN A 381 -2.62 -4.26 3.45
C GLN A 381 -3.76 -4.09 4.48
N ASN A 382 -4.88 -3.42 4.15
CA ASN A 382 -5.97 -3.12 5.08
C ASN A 382 -6.48 -4.34 5.88
N GLN A 383 -6.49 -5.52 5.28
CA GLN A 383 -6.96 -6.76 5.92
C GLN A 383 -5.89 -7.49 6.73
N GLN A 384 -4.64 -7.06 6.67
CA GLN A 384 -3.51 -7.73 7.30
C GLN A 384 -2.71 -6.80 8.21
N GLN A 385 -3.21 -5.59 8.48
CA GLN A 385 -2.49 -4.55 9.22
C GLN A 385 -2.02 -5.05 10.58
N GLU A 386 -2.91 -5.69 11.33
CA GLU A 386 -2.61 -6.19 12.67
C GLU A 386 -1.53 -7.27 12.64
N LYS A 387 -1.62 -8.17 11.66
CA LYS A 387 -0.64 -9.25 11.46
C LYS A 387 0.72 -8.68 11.06
N LEU A 388 0.73 -7.72 10.13
CA LEU A 388 1.96 -7.10 9.63
C LEU A 388 2.66 -6.29 10.73
N ALA A 389 1.90 -5.52 11.52
CA ALA A 389 2.42 -4.78 12.68
C ALA A 389 3.02 -5.73 13.73
N ALA A 390 2.33 -6.84 14.04
CA ALA A 390 2.82 -7.83 14.99
C ALA A 390 4.11 -8.52 14.49
N GLN A 391 4.18 -8.87 13.21
CA GLN A 391 5.37 -9.47 12.60
C GLN A 391 6.56 -8.50 12.63
N ALA A 392 6.34 -7.25 12.24
CA ALA A 392 7.36 -6.21 12.29
C ALA A 392 7.88 -6.00 13.73
N TYR A 393 6.97 -5.92 14.71
CA TYR A 393 7.34 -5.77 16.11
C TYR A 393 8.18 -6.95 16.62
N ILE A 394 7.81 -8.19 16.29
CA ILE A 394 8.58 -9.40 16.68
C ILE A 394 10.00 -9.32 16.11
N ILE A 395 10.15 -8.92 14.87
CA ILE A 395 11.47 -8.79 14.22
C ILE A 395 12.29 -7.69 14.90
N VAL A 396 11.72 -6.52 15.11
CA VAL A 396 12.39 -5.37 15.74
C VAL A 396 12.83 -5.70 17.14
N GLU A 397 11.94 -6.25 17.95
CA GLU A 397 12.25 -6.64 19.33
C GLU A 397 13.39 -7.67 19.40
N SER A 398 13.39 -8.63 18.47
CA SER A 398 14.45 -9.65 18.40
C SER A 398 15.80 -9.07 17.98
N LEU A 399 15.81 -8.15 17.00
CA LEU A 399 17.02 -7.46 16.55
C LEU A 399 17.59 -6.54 17.65
N THR A 400 16.70 -5.81 18.34
CA THR A 400 17.07 -4.95 19.48
C THR A 400 17.72 -5.76 20.62
N ARG A 401 17.19 -6.95 20.94
CA ARG A 401 17.80 -7.86 21.93
C ARG A 401 19.15 -8.41 21.52
N CYS A 402 19.42 -8.46 20.22
CA CYS A 402 20.75 -8.82 19.68
C CYS A 402 21.67 -7.60 19.50
N HIS A 403 21.28 -6.42 19.96
CA HIS A 403 22.00 -5.16 19.79
C HIS A 403 22.28 -4.79 18.33
N ILE A 404 21.45 -5.26 17.38
CA ILE A 404 21.53 -4.90 15.98
C ILE A 404 20.77 -3.58 15.77
N PRO A 405 21.42 -2.52 15.24
CA PRO A 405 20.74 -1.28 14.91
C PRO A 405 19.63 -1.53 13.89
N VAL A 406 18.40 -1.12 14.23
CA VAL A 406 17.24 -1.31 13.35
C VAL A 406 16.44 -0.02 13.23
N ARG A 407 15.99 0.30 12.02
CA ARG A 407 15.01 1.36 11.76
C ARG A 407 13.77 0.77 11.10
N VAL A 408 12.60 1.27 11.45
CA VAL A 408 11.32 0.84 10.86
C VAL A 408 10.67 2.03 10.17
N THR A 409 10.40 1.87 8.90
CA THR A 409 9.73 2.87 8.07
C THR A 409 8.51 2.25 7.39
N ALA A 410 7.35 2.86 7.52
CA ALA A 410 6.18 2.52 6.72
C ALA A 410 6.06 3.50 5.56
N PHE A 411 5.66 3.03 4.37
CA PHE A 411 5.48 3.90 3.22
C PHE A 411 4.11 3.74 2.58
N CYS A 412 3.60 4.82 2.04
CA CYS A 412 2.43 4.85 1.17
C CYS A 412 2.55 6.02 0.17
N SER A 413 1.65 6.09 -0.80
CA SER A 413 1.58 7.19 -1.76
C SER A 413 0.19 7.80 -1.80
N VAL A 414 0.11 9.13 -1.77
CA VAL A 414 -1.14 9.90 -1.82
C VAL A 414 -1.00 11.04 -2.81
N SER A 415 -1.81 11.06 -3.86
CA SER A 415 -1.81 12.10 -4.89
C SER A 415 -0.42 12.37 -5.49
N GLY A 416 0.38 11.33 -5.69
CA GLY A 416 1.75 11.40 -6.20
C GLY A 416 2.81 11.83 -5.19
N CYS A 417 2.45 11.96 -3.92
CA CYS A 417 3.40 12.14 -2.83
C CYS A 417 3.66 10.80 -2.14
N THR A 418 4.89 10.31 -2.19
CA THR A 418 5.31 9.13 -1.45
C THR A 418 5.71 9.55 -0.04
N VAL A 419 4.97 9.05 0.94
CA VAL A 419 5.16 9.34 2.37
C VAL A 419 5.96 8.21 3.00
N LEU A 420 7.04 8.57 3.68
CA LEU A 420 7.87 7.68 4.48
C LEU A 420 7.69 8.05 5.96
N ARG A 421 7.08 7.15 6.72
CA ARG A 421 6.85 7.32 8.15
C ARG A 421 7.87 6.52 8.93
N ILE A 422 8.83 7.18 9.56
CA ILE A 422 9.84 6.55 10.42
C ILE A 422 9.17 6.27 11.77
N LEU A 423 8.71 5.03 11.96
CA LEU A 423 8.04 4.61 13.18
C LEU A 423 9.04 4.42 14.33
N ARG A 424 10.26 3.98 14.02
CA ARG A 424 11.35 3.79 14.98
C ARG A 424 12.68 4.03 14.27
N ASP A 425 13.57 4.85 14.84
CA ASP A 425 14.91 5.09 14.31
C ASP A 425 15.97 4.31 15.10
N TYR A 426 17.19 4.18 14.57
CA TYR A 426 18.28 3.37 15.13
C TYR A 426 18.62 3.72 16.58
N ASP A 427 18.62 5.01 16.91
CA ASP A 427 19.05 5.53 18.22
C ASP A 427 17.97 5.43 19.32
N HIS A 428 16.80 4.88 18.98
CA HIS A 428 15.63 4.85 19.86
C HIS A 428 15.10 3.43 20.09
N PRO A 429 15.91 2.51 20.70
CA PRO A 429 15.47 1.14 20.98
C PRO A 429 14.25 1.05 21.92
N GLU A 430 14.05 2.06 22.76
CA GLU A 430 12.90 2.17 23.67
C GLU A 430 11.57 2.42 22.93
N GLN A 431 11.63 2.84 21.67
CA GLN A 431 10.46 3.15 20.85
C GLN A 431 9.94 1.97 20.02
N ASN A 432 10.33 0.73 20.33
CA ASN A 432 9.84 -0.46 19.60
C ASN A 432 8.31 -0.52 19.54
N ASP A 433 7.60 -0.07 20.57
CA ASP A 433 6.13 -0.04 20.61
C ASP A 433 5.49 0.87 19.54
N ARG A 434 6.23 1.83 18.98
CA ARG A 434 5.76 2.68 17.88
C ARG A 434 5.56 1.91 16.57
N VAL A 435 6.12 0.73 16.44
CA VAL A 435 5.83 -0.17 15.30
C VAL A 435 4.34 -0.53 15.25
N MET A 436 3.67 -0.57 16.40
CA MET A 436 2.22 -0.78 16.47
C MET A 436 1.40 0.41 15.95
N ASP A 437 2.05 1.57 15.72
CA ASP A 437 1.42 2.74 15.09
C ASP A 437 1.35 2.60 13.56
N TYR A 438 1.73 1.45 13.01
CA TYR A 438 1.54 1.11 11.61
C TYR A 438 0.06 1.16 11.22
N VAL A 439 -0.23 1.88 10.15
CA VAL A 439 -1.54 1.93 9.50
C VAL A 439 -1.35 1.97 7.98
N SER A 440 -2.26 1.36 7.26
CA SER A 440 -2.26 1.41 5.80
C SER A 440 -3.16 2.53 5.29
N ALA A 441 -2.72 3.20 4.23
CA ALA A 441 -3.43 4.29 3.59
C ALA A 441 -2.94 4.52 2.15
N GLY A 442 -3.81 4.93 1.25
CA GLY A 442 -3.45 5.34 -0.11
C GLY A 442 -2.87 4.21 -0.98
N TRP A 443 -1.95 4.58 -1.85
CA TRP A 443 -1.32 3.76 -2.88
C TRP A 443 0.11 3.35 -2.49
N ASN A 444 0.82 2.62 -3.37
CA ASN A 444 2.25 2.31 -3.18
C ASN A 444 3.06 2.56 -4.46
N ARG A 445 4.07 3.40 -4.34
CA ARG A 445 5.11 3.60 -5.35
C ARG A 445 6.40 2.96 -4.87
N ASP A 446 6.44 1.63 -4.91
CA ASP A 446 7.51 0.81 -4.32
C ASP A 446 8.89 1.22 -4.83
N GLY A 447 9.04 1.46 -6.13
CA GLY A 447 10.33 1.88 -6.70
C GLY A 447 10.85 3.17 -6.08
N LEU A 448 9.99 4.21 -5.90
CA LEU A 448 10.41 5.46 -5.26
C LEU A 448 10.69 5.27 -3.77
N ALA A 449 9.91 4.43 -3.09
CA ALA A 449 10.16 4.12 -1.68
C ALA A 449 11.51 3.40 -1.50
N LEU A 450 11.84 2.41 -2.33
CA LEU A 450 13.13 1.74 -2.32
C LEU A 450 14.29 2.70 -2.60
N ARG A 451 14.15 3.58 -3.60
CA ARG A 451 15.14 4.61 -3.94
C ARG A 451 15.37 5.58 -2.77
N ALA A 452 14.30 6.00 -2.11
CA ALA A 452 14.37 6.89 -0.96
C ALA A 452 15.02 6.20 0.26
N MET A 453 14.67 4.94 0.53
CA MET A 453 15.33 4.14 1.56
C MET A 453 16.82 4.00 1.29
N GLY A 454 17.23 3.72 0.05
CA GLY A 454 18.65 3.67 -0.33
C GLY A 454 19.38 4.99 -0.07
N ARG A 455 18.73 6.13 -0.20
CA ARG A 455 19.31 7.43 0.17
C ARG A 455 19.46 7.58 1.68
N LEU A 456 18.44 7.21 2.45
CA LEU A 456 18.45 7.29 3.91
C LEU A 456 19.50 6.34 4.52
N MET A 457 19.60 5.10 3.99
CA MET A 457 20.54 4.09 4.48
C MET A 457 22.01 4.43 4.19
N ARG A 458 22.31 5.16 3.11
CA ARG A 458 23.68 5.60 2.80
C ARG A 458 24.25 6.62 3.78
N GLN A 459 23.39 7.27 4.55
CA GLN A 459 23.79 8.26 5.56
C GLN A 459 24.13 7.62 6.91
N THR A 460 23.88 6.31 7.06
CA THR A 460 24.13 5.58 8.31
C THR A 460 25.48 4.86 8.28
N ALA A 461 26.15 4.82 9.43
CA ALA A 461 27.34 4.01 9.64
C ALA A 461 26.96 2.53 9.59
N GLY A 462 27.78 1.71 8.95
CA GLY A 462 27.60 0.27 8.86
C GLY A 462 28.06 -0.26 7.50
N GLU A 463 28.89 -1.30 7.51
CA GLU A 463 29.42 -1.89 6.27
C GLU A 463 28.35 -2.75 5.58
N LYS A 464 27.53 -3.48 6.33
CA LYS A 464 26.49 -4.35 5.81
C LYS A 464 25.11 -3.76 6.08
N ARG A 465 24.39 -3.45 5.02
CA ARG A 465 23.07 -2.82 5.07
C ARG A 465 22.01 -3.75 4.52
N LEU A 466 21.09 -4.19 5.37
CA LEU A 466 19.98 -5.05 5.01
C LEU A 466 18.67 -4.23 4.99
N LEU A 467 17.95 -4.27 3.89
CA LEU A 467 16.61 -3.72 3.78
C LEU A 467 15.58 -4.86 3.74
N LEU A 468 14.86 -5.06 4.82
CA LEU A 468 13.80 -6.06 4.94
C LEU A 468 12.46 -5.43 4.57
N VAL A 469 11.91 -5.82 3.44
CA VAL A 469 10.63 -5.28 2.92
C VAL A 469 9.49 -6.24 3.25
N LEU A 470 8.46 -5.75 3.93
CA LEU A 470 7.21 -6.49 4.16
C LEU A 470 6.14 -5.92 3.22
N SER A 471 5.81 -6.65 2.15
CA SER A 471 4.92 -6.18 1.08
C SER A 471 4.26 -7.34 0.33
N ASP A 472 3.16 -7.05 -0.36
CA ASP A 472 2.54 -7.95 -1.36
C ASP A 472 3.19 -7.83 -2.75
N ALA A 473 4.23 -7.01 -2.90
CA ALA A 473 4.97 -6.78 -4.14
C ALA A 473 4.07 -6.40 -5.33
N SER A 474 2.99 -5.67 -5.07
CA SER A 474 2.00 -5.23 -6.05
C SER A 474 2.01 -3.70 -6.21
N PRO A 475 3.07 -3.13 -6.82
CA PRO A 475 3.23 -1.68 -6.95
C PRO A 475 2.11 -1.07 -7.79
N ASN A 476 1.46 -0.04 -7.23
CA ASN A 476 0.37 0.65 -7.87
C ASN A 476 0.22 2.08 -7.34
N ASP A 477 0.28 3.07 -8.24
CA ASP A 477 0.20 4.48 -7.86
C ASP A 477 -0.66 5.27 -8.86
N ASP A 478 -1.38 6.26 -8.35
CA ASP A 478 -2.23 7.16 -9.15
C ASP A 478 -1.40 8.14 -9.99
N GLN A 479 -0.18 8.47 -9.55
CA GLN A 479 0.72 9.32 -10.29
C GLN A 479 1.32 8.58 -11.49
N ARG A 480 1.06 9.10 -12.68
CA ARG A 480 1.50 8.48 -13.95
C ARG A 480 3.00 8.59 -14.19
N ILE A 481 3.54 7.59 -14.87
CA ILE A 481 4.89 7.61 -15.44
C ILE A 481 4.91 8.61 -16.59
N PRO A 482 5.88 9.55 -16.65
CA PRO A 482 6.03 10.44 -17.80
C PRO A 482 6.27 9.67 -19.09
N GLY A 483 5.66 10.11 -20.20
CA GLY A 483 5.85 9.51 -21.53
C GLY A 483 4.68 9.80 -22.47
N GLY A 484 4.94 10.00 -23.75
CA GLY A 484 3.94 10.20 -24.81
C GLY A 484 2.78 11.14 -24.48
N LEU A 485 1.70 11.05 -25.25
CA LEU A 485 0.44 11.76 -25.00
C LEU A 485 -0.27 11.16 -23.78
N GLY A 486 -0.07 11.75 -22.59
CA GLY A 486 -0.77 11.39 -21.36
C GLY A 486 -0.04 10.45 -20.39
N GLY A 487 1.18 10.01 -20.67
CA GLY A 487 1.98 9.14 -19.80
C GLY A 487 1.39 7.73 -19.61
N HIS A 488 2.02 6.89 -18.78
CA HIS A 488 1.61 5.50 -18.52
C HIS A 488 1.18 5.31 -17.07
N ALA A 489 0.27 4.37 -16.81
CA ALA A 489 -0.08 3.97 -15.45
C ALA A 489 1.12 3.30 -14.74
N TYR A 490 1.32 3.63 -13.46
CA TYR A 490 2.29 2.96 -12.61
C TYR A 490 1.62 1.77 -11.92
N THR A 491 1.50 0.66 -12.66
CA THR A 491 0.86 -0.56 -12.17
C THR A 491 1.28 -1.78 -12.99
N GLY A 492 1.01 -2.98 -12.49
CA GLY A 492 1.31 -4.24 -13.13
C GLY A 492 2.77 -4.32 -13.57
N LYS A 493 3.04 -4.84 -14.78
CA LYS A 493 4.40 -5.04 -15.27
C LYS A 493 5.31 -3.81 -15.15
N ARG A 494 4.78 -2.60 -15.43
CA ARG A 494 5.61 -1.36 -15.38
C ARG A 494 6.02 -1.00 -13.96
N GLY A 495 5.11 -1.11 -13.00
CA GLY A 495 5.43 -0.89 -11.60
C GLY A 495 6.43 -1.93 -11.09
N VAL A 496 6.21 -3.20 -11.45
CA VAL A 496 7.11 -4.32 -11.10
C VAL A 496 8.50 -4.13 -11.71
N ASP A 497 8.59 -3.77 -13.00
CA ASP A 497 9.87 -3.54 -13.68
C ASP A 497 10.65 -2.38 -13.06
N ASP A 498 9.96 -1.29 -12.71
CA ASP A 498 10.57 -0.16 -12.01
C ASP A 498 11.07 -0.56 -10.63
N THR A 499 10.24 -1.23 -9.84
CA THR A 499 10.63 -1.71 -8.50
C THR A 499 11.80 -2.70 -8.57
N ALA A 500 11.84 -3.57 -9.57
CA ALA A 500 12.95 -4.49 -9.79
C ALA A 500 14.25 -3.74 -10.14
N ALA A 501 14.18 -2.71 -10.97
CA ALA A 501 15.33 -1.86 -11.30
C ALA A 501 15.86 -1.14 -10.06
N GLU A 502 14.99 -0.61 -9.20
CA GLU A 502 15.40 0.05 -7.96
C GLU A 502 15.99 -0.94 -6.93
N ALA A 503 15.42 -2.15 -6.82
CA ALA A 503 15.99 -3.21 -5.99
C ALA A 503 17.39 -3.64 -6.48
N ALA A 504 17.60 -3.70 -7.80
CA ALA A 504 18.92 -3.96 -8.38
C ALA A 504 19.91 -2.80 -8.11
N ALA A 505 19.45 -1.55 -8.24
CA ALA A 505 20.27 -0.37 -7.93
C ALA A 505 20.69 -0.33 -6.44
N LEU A 506 19.83 -0.73 -5.51
CA LEU A 506 20.18 -0.86 -4.10
C LEU A 506 21.34 -1.84 -3.89
N ARG A 507 21.30 -3.01 -4.55
CA ARG A 507 22.38 -4.02 -4.46
C ARG A 507 23.73 -3.47 -4.96
N LEU A 508 23.70 -2.71 -6.05
CA LEU A 508 24.92 -2.05 -6.58
C LEU A 508 25.51 -1.01 -5.61
N HIS A 509 24.68 -0.46 -4.72
CA HIS A 509 25.09 0.49 -3.69
C HIS A 509 25.33 -0.14 -2.30
N GLY A 510 25.50 -1.45 -2.22
CA GLY A 510 25.83 -2.15 -0.97
C GLY A 510 24.64 -2.29 -0.01
N VAL A 511 23.40 -2.09 -0.47
CA VAL A 511 22.18 -2.37 0.29
C VAL A 511 21.55 -3.64 -0.25
N THR A 512 21.27 -4.61 0.62
CA THR A 512 20.65 -5.86 0.21
C THR A 512 19.14 -5.83 0.50
N PRO A 513 18.27 -5.64 -0.50
CA PRO A 513 16.84 -5.75 -0.32
C PRO A 513 16.43 -7.22 -0.27
N VAL A 514 15.68 -7.59 0.77
CA VAL A 514 15.03 -8.89 0.94
C VAL A 514 13.55 -8.68 1.21
N CYS A 515 12.69 -9.61 0.77
CA CYS A 515 11.25 -9.47 0.91
C CYS A 515 10.63 -10.58 1.74
N LEU A 516 9.92 -10.20 2.79
CA LEU A 516 8.93 -11.03 3.45
C LEU A 516 7.58 -10.80 2.74
N PHE A 517 7.26 -11.73 1.87
CA PHE A 517 6.13 -11.61 0.97
C PHE A 517 4.80 -11.99 1.66
N SER A 518 3.84 -11.05 1.65
CA SER A 518 2.50 -11.19 2.24
C SER A 518 1.39 -11.40 1.21
N GLY A 519 1.71 -11.36 -0.08
CA GLY A 519 0.74 -11.45 -1.17
C GLY A 519 0.24 -12.87 -1.47
N SER A 520 -0.66 -12.96 -2.45
CA SER A 520 -1.23 -14.21 -2.95
C SER A 520 -0.27 -14.95 -3.90
N ASP A 521 -0.60 -16.20 -4.26
CA ASP A 521 0.17 -16.99 -5.25
C ASP A 521 0.24 -16.33 -6.63
N ARG A 522 -0.71 -15.47 -6.95
CA ARG A 522 -0.77 -14.73 -8.22
C ARG A 522 0.28 -13.62 -8.30
N GLU A 523 0.61 -13.01 -7.19
CA GLU A 523 1.59 -11.93 -7.08
C GLU A 523 3.02 -12.45 -6.84
N ALA A 524 3.15 -13.74 -6.46
CA ALA A 524 4.44 -14.37 -6.19
C ALA A 524 5.44 -14.30 -7.38
N PRO A 525 5.05 -14.41 -8.66
CA PRO A 525 5.95 -14.21 -9.79
C PRO A 525 6.53 -12.80 -9.86
N ASP A 526 5.73 -11.77 -9.54
CA ASP A 526 6.15 -10.38 -9.52
C ASP A 526 7.13 -10.11 -8.37
N ALA A 527 6.85 -10.66 -7.18
CA ALA A 527 7.76 -10.61 -6.04
C ALA A 527 9.12 -11.28 -6.36
N ARG A 528 9.11 -12.44 -7.04
CA ARG A 528 10.35 -13.11 -7.51
C ARG A 528 11.10 -12.29 -8.55
N ARG A 529 10.38 -11.58 -9.43
CA ARG A 529 11.00 -10.69 -10.42
C ARG A 529 11.73 -9.53 -9.74
N ILE A 530 11.18 -8.97 -8.67
CA ILE A 530 11.75 -7.84 -7.92
C ILE A 530 12.93 -8.29 -7.06
N TYR A 531 12.73 -9.33 -6.24
CA TYR A 531 13.68 -9.69 -5.19
C TYR A 531 14.52 -10.94 -5.51
N GLY A 532 14.13 -11.73 -6.52
CA GLY A 532 14.83 -12.97 -6.89
C GLY A 532 14.72 -14.03 -5.80
N ALA A 533 15.87 -14.64 -5.48
CA ALA A 533 15.99 -15.64 -4.40
C ALA A 533 15.91 -15.03 -2.98
N ALA A 534 15.94 -13.70 -2.86
CA ALA A 534 15.82 -12.98 -1.59
C ALA A 534 14.34 -12.69 -1.22
N MET A 535 13.41 -13.47 -1.76
CA MET A 535 11.99 -13.42 -1.41
C MET A 535 11.58 -14.69 -0.69
N GLU A 536 10.99 -14.53 0.47
CA GLU A 536 10.43 -15.64 1.25
C GLU A 536 8.98 -15.34 1.64
N ARG A 537 8.13 -16.34 1.53
CA ARG A 537 6.74 -16.23 1.96
C ARG A 537 6.60 -16.60 3.44
N LEU A 538 5.80 -15.83 4.18
CA LEU A 538 5.48 -16.13 5.58
C LEU A 538 4.12 -16.86 5.67
N PRO A 539 4.11 -18.18 5.84
CA PRO A 539 2.85 -18.92 6.02
C PRO A 539 2.14 -18.55 7.33
N SER A 540 2.91 -18.38 8.41
CA SER A 540 2.39 -18.01 9.73
C SER A 540 3.49 -17.38 10.60
N VAL A 541 3.11 -16.78 11.74
CA VAL A 541 4.02 -16.20 12.73
C VAL A 541 5.02 -17.25 13.28
N GLY A 542 4.63 -18.51 13.35
CA GLY A 542 5.52 -19.61 13.83
C GLY A 542 6.75 -19.83 12.94
N TRP A 543 6.66 -19.52 11.64
CA TRP A 543 7.77 -19.64 10.68
C TRP A 543 8.64 -18.38 10.59
N LEU A 544 8.23 -17.29 11.22
CA LEU A 544 8.91 -16.00 11.13
C LEU A 544 10.37 -16.10 11.55
N ALA A 545 10.64 -16.79 12.67
CA ALA A 545 12.00 -16.96 13.21
C ALA A 545 12.92 -17.67 12.20
N ASP A 546 12.47 -18.75 11.59
CA ASP A 546 13.27 -19.51 10.62
C ASP A 546 13.50 -18.71 9.34
N THR A 547 12.46 -18.06 8.83
CA THR A 547 12.48 -17.28 7.60
C THR A 547 13.41 -16.07 7.72
N VAL A 548 13.25 -15.27 8.77
CA VAL A 548 14.08 -14.07 8.99
C VAL A 548 15.53 -14.46 9.23
N THR A 549 15.79 -15.51 10.05
CA THR A 549 17.16 -15.99 10.28
C THR A 549 17.82 -16.43 8.99
N ARG A 550 17.13 -17.20 8.14
CA ARG A 550 17.65 -17.66 6.83
C ARG A 550 18.01 -16.50 5.91
N LEU A 551 17.14 -15.48 5.83
CA LEU A 551 17.39 -14.30 5.04
C LEU A 551 18.62 -13.52 5.53
N ILE A 552 18.74 -13.30 6.83
CA ILE A 552 19.87 -12.62 7.45
C ILE A 552 21.16 -13.44 7.29
N GLN A 553 21.14 -14.75 7.54
CA GLN A 553 22.28 -15.65 7.33
C GLN A 553 22.79 -15.63 5.90
N GLY A 554 21.86 -15.66 4.92
CA GLY A 554 22.22 -15.60 3.52
C GLY A 554 22.96 -14.33 3.13
N GLN A 555 22.81 -13.24 3.89
CA GLN A 555 23.51 -11.97 3.67
C GLN A 555 24.82 -11.87 4.47
N ILE A 556 24.84 -12.40 5.66
CA ILE A 556 26.05 -12.47 6.48
C ILE A 556 27.15 -13.31 5.79
N ARG A 557 26.75 -14.40 5.10
CA ARG A 557 27.70 -15.32 4.40
C ARG A 557 28.19 -14.82 3.04
N LYS A 558 27.49 -13.91 2.39
CA LYS A 558 27.85 -13.38 1.06
C LYS A 558 28.85 -12.22 1.09
N GLY A 559 29.16 -11.70 2.25
CA GLY A 559 30.21 -10.71 2.49
C GLY A 559 31.35 -11.32 3.25
#